data_482ee1614b317d26495de6de9909640f
#
_entry.id   482ee1614b317d26495de6de9909640f
#
_cell.length_a   1.000
_cell.length_b   1.000
_cell.length_c   1.000
_cell.angle_alpha   90.00
_cell.angle_beta   90.00
_cell.angle_gamma   90.00
#
_symmetry.space_group_name_H-M   'P 1'
#
loop_
_entity.id
_entity.type
_entity.pdbx_description
1 polymer ?
#
loop_
_entity_poly.entity_id
_entity_poly.type
_entity_poly.pdbx_seq_one_letter_code
_entity_poly.pdbx_strand_id
1 'polypeptide(L)'
;MQEQEKQTAKGRDLYEWVQSLVGSVLVVVAIFTFVIRMMGVDGHSMLNTLQHGDRLLVVNSMLYHDYKYGDIVILRKNGVFDDDPIVKRVIAVEGQTVDIDFAEGIVYVDGEALEEDYIREPTYTAEGAEFPLTVPEGSIFVMGDNRNGSSDSRDYRLGTVDTRYVIGKAAFLIFPGPDYETEKRDFKRIGVIWS
;
A
#
# COMPACT_ATOMS: atom_id res chain seq x y z
N MET A 1 -20.17 -52.92 -28.06
CA MET A 1 -20.75 -51.60 -28.36
C MET A 1 -20.89 -50.78 -27.07
N GLN A 2 -21.53 -51.28 -26.02
CA GLN A 2 -21.72 -50.53 -24.73
C GLN A 2 -20.39 -50.21 -24.01
N GLU A 3 -19.34 -50.99 -24.07
CA GLU A 3 -18.05 -50.73 -23.45
C GLU A 3 -17.25 -49.60 -24.14
N GLN A 4 -17.36 -49.48 -25.44
CA GLN A 4 -16.72 -48.42 -26.21
C GLN A 4 -17.41 -47.03 -25.97
N GLU A 5 -18.74 -47.03 -25.83
CA GLU A 5 -19.47 -45.80 -25.47
C GLU A 5 -19.12 -45.33 -24.06
N LYS A 6 -18.91 -46.25 -23.12
CA LYS A 6 -18.53 -45.93 -21.73
C LYS A 6 -17.11 -45.41 -21.60
N GLN A 7 -16.17 -45.90 -22.46
CA GLN A 7 -14.81 -45.39 -22.51
C GLN A 7 -14.71 -43.99 -23.16
N THR A 8 -15.48 -43.73 -24.21
CA THR A 8 -15.54 -42.40 -24.85
C THR A 8 -16.20 -41.38 -23.97
N ALA A 9 -17.26 -41.73 -23.21
CA ALA A 9 -17.87 -40.86 -22.23
C ALA A 9 -16.88 -40.47 -21.12
N LYS A 10 -16.15 -41.47 -20.57
CA LYS A 10 -15.15 -41.23 -19.51
C LYS A 10 -13.98 -40.36 -19.95
N GLY A 11 -13.55 -40.48 -21.21
CA GLY A 11 -12.51 -39.64 -21.82
C GLY A 11 -12.98 -38.19 -22.03
N ARG A 12 -14.25 -37.98 -22.40
CA ARG A 12 -14.84 -36.69 -22.57
C ARG A 12 -15.00 -35.97 -21.21
N ASP A 13 -15.48 -36.67 -20.20
CA ASP A 13 -15.65 -36.15 -18.86
C ASP A 13 -14.29 -35.70 -18.25
N LEU A 14 -13.24 -36.49 -18.46
CA LEU A 14 -11.88 -36.17 -18.04
C LEU A 14 -11.36 -34.88 -18.75
N TYR A 15 -11.58 -34.79 -20.05
CA TYR A 15 -11.18 -33.64 -20.86
C TYR A 15 -11.89 -32.39 -20.40
N GLU A 16 -13.21 -32.42 -20.20
CA GLU A 16 -14.00 -31.28 -19.71
C GLU A 16 -13.55 -30.83 -18.31
N TRP A 17 -13.23 -31.80 -17.43
CA TRP A 17 -12.70 -31.53 -16.11
C TRP A 17 -11.32 -30.84 -16.18
N VAL A 18 -10.40 -31.34 -17.00
CA VAL A 18 -9.06 -30.78 -17.20
C VAL A 18 -9.18 -29.35 -17.80
N GLN A 19 -10.05 -29.16 -18.78
CA GLN A 19 -10.28 -27.87 -19.39
C GLN A 19 -10.81 -26.85 -18.36
N SER A 20 -11.74 -27.26 -17.52
CA SER A 20 -12.26 -26.41 -16.42
C SER A 20 -11.17 -26.06 -15.40
N LEU A 21 -10.32 -27.02 -15.05
CA LEU A 21 -9.20 -26.81 -14.15
C LEU A 21 -8.20 -25.80 -14.74
N VAL A 22 -7.79 -26.02 -15.98
CA VAL A 22 -6.87 -25.11 -16.69
C VAL A 22 -7.47 -23.70 -16.79
N GLY A 23 -8.74 -23.60 -17.14
CA GLY A 23 -9.45 -22.31 -17.18
C GLY A 23 -9.45 -21.61 -15.83
N SER A 24 -9.73 -22.32 -14.75
CA SER A 24 -9.71 -21.78 -13.39
C SER A 24 -8.31 -21.29 -12.99
N VAL A 25 -7.27 -22.07 -13.30
CA VAL A 25 -5.88 -21.66 -13.02
C VAL A 25 -5.50 -20.40 -13.79
N LEU A 26 -5.88 -20.31 -15.07
CA LEU A 26 -5.59 -19.12 -15.89
C LEU A 26 -6.28 -17.87 -15.32
N VAL A 27 -7.52 -17.98 -14.85
CA VAL A 27 -8.24 -16.88 -14.21
C VAL A 27 -7.53 -16.45 -12.93
N VAL A 28 -7.14 -17.38 -12.07
CA VAL A 28 -6.41 -17.08 -10.83
C VAL A 28 -5.08 -16.39 -11.14
N VAL A 29 -4.32 -16.91 -12.10
CA VAL A 29 -3.05 -16.29 -12.53
C VAL A 29 -3.29 -14.87 -13.06
N ALA A 30 -4.33 -14.66 -13.86
CA ALA A 30 -4.66 -13.34 -14.38
C ALA A 30 -5.00 -12.36 -13.24
N ILE A 31 -5.79 -12.78 -12.24
CA ILE A 31 -6.12 -11.96 -11.08
C ILE A 31 -4.85 -11.55 -10.33
N PHE A 32 -3.98 -12.49 -9.97
CA PHE A 32 -2.74 -12.19 -9.23
C PHE A 32 -1.70 -11.44 -10.06
N THR A 33 -1.78 -11.49 -11.38
CA THR A 33 -0.86 -10.73 -12.25
C THR A 33 -1.31 -9.28 -12.44
N PHE A 34 -2.60 -9.06 -12.69
CA PHE A 34 -3.11 -7.76 -13.14
C PHE A 34 -3.90 -6.99 -12.07
N VAL A 35 -4.52 -7.68 -11.12
CA VAL A 35 -5.46 -7.06 -10.16
C VAL A 35 -4.81 -6.87 -8.80
N ILE A 36 -4.25 -7.92 -8.23
CA ILE A 36 -3.77 -7.95 -6.84
C ILE A 36 -2.33 -8.45 -6.82
N ARG A 37 -1.52 -7.81 -5.98
CA ARG A 37 -0.15 -8.26 -5.69
C ARG A 37 -0.01 -8.51 -4.19
N MET A 38 0.78 -9.52 -3.83
CA MET A 38 1.19 -9.73 -2.45
C MET A 38 2.54 -9.02 -2.23
N MET A 39 2.61 -8.16 -1.22
CA MET A 39 3.83 -7.44 -0.86
C MET A 39 4.12 -7.56 0.63
N GLY A 40 5.41 -7.61 0.97
CA GLY A 40 5.87 -7.57 2.36
C GLY A 40 6.22 -6.16 2.77
N VAL A 41 5.92 -5.83 4.02
CA VAL A 41 6.36 -4.58 4.65
C VAL A 41 7.78 -4.79 5.18
N ASP A 42 8.70 -3.92 4.77
CA ASP A 42 10.06 -3.84 5.30
C ASP A 42 10.26 -2.49 5.99
N GLY A 43 10.77 -2.52 7.21
CA GLY A 43 11.01 -1.32 8.01
C GLY A 43 9.88 -0.97 8.99
N HIS A 44 10.00 0.22 9.59
CA HIS A 44 9.22 0.65 10.76
C HIS A 44 8.52 2.00 10.53
N SER A 45 8.54 2.52 9.32
CA SER A 45 8.01 3.86 8.99
C SER A 45 6.49 3.98 9.13
N MET A 46 5.78 2.84 9.17
CA MET A 46 4.31 2.77 9.27
C MET A 46 3.82 2.26 10.63
N LEU A 47 4.68 2.23 11.67
CA LEU A 47 4.26 1.95 13.05
C LEU A 47 3.30 3.07 13.53
N ASN A 48 2.16 2.77 14.16
CA ASN A 48 1.68 1.48 14.67
C ASN A 48 0.80 0.72 13.66
N THR A 49 0.47 1.29 12.53
CA THR A 49 -0.50 0.72 11.57
C THR A 49 0.01 -0.58 10.94
N LEU A 50 1.27 -0.56 10.47
CA LEU A 50 1.90 -1.75 9.86
C LEU A 50 3.22 -2.06 10.57
N GLN A 51 3.50 -3.36 10.70
CA GLN A 51 4.70 -3.90 11.32
C GLN A 51 5.65 -4.46 10.26
N HIS A 52 6.94 -4.47 10.57
CA HIS A 52 7.92 -5.18 9.75
C HIS A 52 7.51 -6.66 9.59
N GLY A 53 7.54 -7.19 8.37
CA GLY A 53 7.15 -8.56 8.06
C GLY A 53 5.66 -8.76 7.82
N ASP A 54 4.82 -7.73 7.93
CA ASP A 54 3.42 -7.78 7.50
C ASP A 54 3.33 -8.18 6.01
N ARG A 55 2.33 -9.00 5.66
CA ARG A 55 2.03 -9.37 4.27
C ARG A 55 0.71 -8.75 3.85
N LEU A 56 0.77 -7.94 2.80
CA LEU A 56 -0.34 -7.14 2.30
C LEU A 56 -0.84 -7.66 0.97
N LEU A 57 -2.15 -7.58 0.74
CA LEU A 57 -2.73 -7.57 -0.59
C LEU A 57 -2.81 -6.12 -1.07
N VAL A 58 -2.24 -5.89 -2.22
CA VAL A 58 -2.11 -4.57 -2.84
C VAL A 58 -2.90 -4.58 -4.15
N VAL A 59 -3.85 -3.67 -4.27
CA VAL A 59 -4.58 -3.43 -5.53
C VAL A 59 -3.65 -2.66 -6.46
N ASN A 60 -3.49 -3.17 -7.67
CA ASN A 60 -2.59 -2.60 -8.66
C ASN A 60 -3.03 -1.17 -9.05
N SER A 61 -2.06 -0.26 -9.19
CA SER A 61 -2.29 1.12 -9.64
C SER A 61 -2.96 1.23 -11.02
N MET A 62 -2.89 0.21 -11.86
CA MET A 62 -3.65 0.15 -13.12
C MET A 62 -5.17 0.15 -12.92
N LEU A 63 -5.66 -0.23 -11.73
CA LEU A 63 -7.07 -0.34 -11.40
C LEU A 63 -7.53 0.70 -10.38
N TYR A 64 -6.60 1.37 -9.71
CA TYR A 64 -6.87 2.35 -8.68
C TYR A 64 -6.01 3.60 -8.90
N HIS A 65 -6.65 4.71 -9.26
CA HIS A 65 -5.98 5.97 -9.61
C HIS A 65 -6.50 7.18 -8.80
N ASP A 66 -7.63 7.04 -8.14
CA ASP A 66 -8.29 8.10 -7.36
C ASP A 66 -7.81 8.03 -5.90
N TYR A 67 -6.54 8.41 -5.68
CA TYR A 67 -5.94 8.41 -4.35
C TYR A 67 -6.58 9.47 -3.47
N LYS A 68 -6.78 9.12 -2.18
CA LYS A 68 -7.45 9.97 -1.18
C LYS A 68 -6.63 10.02 0.09
N TYR A 69 -6.89 11.06 0.89
CA TYR A 69 -6.40 11.11 2.26
C TYR A 69 -6.66 9.78 2.99
N GLY A 70 -5.66 9.30 3.69
CA GLY A 70 -5.72 8.07 4.44
C GLY A 70 -5.29 6.82 3.67
N ASP A 71 -5.30 6.81 2.33
CA ASP A 71 -4.88 5.65 1.54
C ASP A 71 -3.43 5.26 1.85
N ILE A 72 -3.21 3.98 2.15
CA ILE A 72 -1.85 3.45 2.29
C ILE A 72 -1.39 2.94 0.93
N VAL A 73 -0.33 3.54 0.41
CA VAL A 73 0.20 3.27 -0.91
C VAL A 73 1.61 2.69 -0.86
N ILE A 74 1.91 1.85 -1.82
CA ILE A 74 3.25 1.37 -2.10
C ILE A 74 3.76 2.12 -3.31
N LEU A 75 4.91 2.74 -3.17
CA LEU A 75 5.52 3.53 -4.24
C LEU A 75 7.00 3.20 -4.40
N ARG A 76 7.52 3.46 -5.61
CA ARG A 76 8.94 3.33 -5.92
C ARG A 76 9.35 4.51 -6.80
N LYS A 77 10.30 5.32 -6.32
CA LYS A 77 10.86 6.43 -7.09
C LYS A 77 12.34 6.14 -7.35
N ASN A 78 12.73 6.06 -8.61
CA ASN A 78 14.10 5.74 -9.00
C ASN A 78 15.08 6.80 -8.47
N GLY A 79 16.23 6.34 -7.97
CA GLY A 79 17.28 7.19 -7.39
C GLY A 79 16.99 7.68 -5.97
N VAL A 80 15.92 7.19 -5.35
CA VAL A 80 15.57 7.49 -3.96
C VAL A 80 15.41 6.19 -3.19
N PHE A 81 15.99 6.10 -2.00
CA PHE A 81 15.92 4.93 -1.10
C PHE A 81 16.37 3.60 -1.76
N ASP A 82 17.48 3.63 -2.49
CA ASP A 82 18.09 2.46 -3.18
C ASP A 82 17.14 1.75 -4.16
N ASP A 83 16.15 2.48 -4.69
CA ASP A 83 15.11 1.98 -5.59
C ASP A 83 14.17 0.93 -4.96
N ASP A 84 14.19 0.79 -3.64
CA ASP A 84 13.30 -0.12 -2.94
C ASP A 84 11.87 0.46 -2.82
N PRO A 85 10.84 -0.39 -2.94
CA PRO A 85 9.47 0.04 -2.70
C PRO A 85 9.27 0.44 -1.24
N ILE A 86 8.67 1.60 -1.02
CA ILE A 86 8.31 2.09 0.31
C ILE A 86 6.80 2.12 0.49
N VAL A 87 6.35 1.97 1.73
CA VAL A 87 4.94 2.04 2.11
C VAL A 87 4.71 3.33 2.87
N LYS A 88 3.73 4.14 2.45
CA LYS A 88 3.39 5.43 3.07
C LYS A 88 1.88 5.66 3.03
N ARG A 89 1.41 6.61 3.86
CA ARG A 89 0.03 7.10 3.84
C ARG A 89 -0.08 8.37 3.02
N VAL A 90 -1.12 8.47 2.20
CA VAL A 90 -1.49 9.70 1.50
C VAL A 90 -2.04 10.71 2.50
N ILE A 91 -1.42 11.87 2.55
CA ILE A 91 -1.80 12.99 3.42
C ILE A 91 -2.53 14.07 2.64
N ALA A 92 -2.07 14.36 1.43
CA ALA A 92 -2.73 15.31 0.56
C ALA A 92 -2.61 14.87 -0.91
N VAL A 93 -3.57 15.33 -1.72
CA VAL A 93 -3.65 15.06 -3.15
C VAL A 93 -3.46 16.36 -3.94
N GLU A 94 -3.42 16.25 -5.26
CA GLU A 94 -3.23 17.41 -6.16
C GLU A 94 -4.10 18.61 -5.80
N GLY A 95 -3.51 19.81 -5.87
CA GLY A 95 -4.15 21.08 -5.58
C GLY A 95 -4.25 21.44 -4.10
N GLN A 96 -4.11 20.49 -3.18
CA GLN A 96 -4.13 20.74 -1.75
C GLN A 96 -2.79 21.33 -1.27
N THR A 97 -2.85 22.14 -0.23
CA THR A 97 -1.67 22.75 0.40
C THR A 97 -1.42 22.10 1.74
N VAL A 98 -0.21 21.56 1.93
CA VAL A 98 0.27 21.00 3.19
C VAL A 98 1.11 22.04 3.92
N ASP A 99 0.87 22.18 5.22
CA ASP A 99 1.72 22.94 6.14
C ASP A 99 1.97 22.12 7.40
N ILE A 100 3.11 22.32 8.05
CA ILE A 100 3.49 21.55 9.25
C ILE A 100 4.06 22.48 10.30
N ASP A 101 3.42 22.53 11.46
CA ASP A 101 3.99 23.13 12.66
C ASP A 101 4.83 22.08 13.39
N PHE A 102 6.13 22.09 13.15
CA PHE A 102 7.07 21.17 13.79
C PHE A 102 7.30 21.44 15.28
N ALA A 103 6.90 22.59 15.79
CA ALA A 103 7.01 22.89 17.22
C ALA A 103 5.87 22.24 18.00
N GLU A 104 4.65 22.31 17.47
CA GLU A 104 3.46 21.67 18.05
C GLU A 104 3.25 20.24 17.51
N GLY A 105 3.92 19.87 16.41
CA GLY A 105 3.82 18.56 15.78
C GLY A 105 2.55 18.33 14.98
N ILE A 106 1.89 19.40 14.52
CA ILE A 106 0.59 19.36 13.85
C ILE A 106 0.77 19.48 12.33
N VAL A 107 0.07 18.64 11.59
CA VAL A 107 -0.01 18.70 10.13
C VAL A 107 -1.33 19.36 9.72
N TYR A 108 -1.25 20.31 8.79
CA TYR A 108 -2.40 21.02 8.23
C TYR A 108 -2.53 20.69 6.73
N VAL A 109 -3.76 20.54 6.29
CA VAL A 109 -4.09 20.45 4.85
C VAL A 109 -5.16 21.49 4.55
N ASP A 110 -4.88 22.37 3.59
CA ASP A 110 -5.72 23.51 3.22
C ASP A 110 -6.06 24.43 4.43
N GLY A 111 -5.14 24.48 5.40
CA GLY A 111 -5.27 25.28 6.64
C GLY A 111 -6.08 24.62 7.74
N GLU A 112 -6.58 23.40 7.55
CA GLU A 112 -7.27 22.63 8.58
C GLU A 112 -6.31 21.62 9.22
N ALA A 113 -6.26 21.57 10.56
CA ALA A 113 -5.45 20.60 11.29
C ALA A 113 -6.01 19.18 11.09
N LEU A 114 -5.15 18.22 10.76
CA LEU A 114 -5.55 16.84 10.62
C LEU A 114 -5.80 16.18 11.99
N GLU A 115 -6.85 15.38 12.06
CA GLU A 115 -7.07 14.43 13.16
C GLU A 115 -6.38 13.11 12.81
N GLU A 116 -5.34 12.73 13.57
CA GLU A 116 -4.43 11.66 13.20
C GLU A 116 -4.26 10.64 14.32
N ASP A 117 -5.30 9.86 14.57
CA ASP A 117 -5.33 8.80 15.60
C ASP A 117 -4.44 7.59 15.27
N TYR A 118 -3.97 7.49 14.02
CA TYR A 118 -3.13 6.40 13.52
C TYR A 118 -1.62 6.65 13.71
N ILE A 119 -1.19 7.88 13.99
CA ILE A 119 0.24 8.18 14.15
C ILE A 119 0.77 7.69 15.50
N ARG A 120 2.05 7.36 15.51
CA ARG A 120 2.73 6.93 16.74
C ARG A 120 2.96 8.10 17.70
N GLU A 121 3.30 9.27 17.15
CA GLU A 121 3.60 10.51 17.88
C GLU A 121 3.45 11.71 16.95
N PRO A 122 3.26 12.94 17.47
CA PRO A 122 3.19 14.15 16.66
C PRO A 122 4.43 14.39 15.81
N THR A 123 4.30 15.19 14.75
CA THR A 123 5.32 15.37 13.70
C THR A 123 6.35 16.45 14.07
N TYR A 124 7.44 16.08 14.70
CA TYR A 124 8.49 17.02 15.13
C TYR A 124 9.69 17.11 14.20
N THR A 125 9.91 16.10 13.32
CA THR A 125 11.08 16.02 12.46
C THR A 125 10.81 16.64 11.10
N ALA A 126 11.55 17.72 10.78
CA ALA A 126 11.63 18.26 9.43
C ALA A 126 12.75 17.56 8.67
N GLU A 127 12.48 17.15 7.41
CA GLU A 127 13.45 16.44 6.56
C GLU A 127 13.94 17.29 5.37
N GLY A 128 13.79 18.61 5.48
CA GLY A 128 14.36 19.58 4.54
C GLY A 128 13.44 20.05 3.42
N ALA A 129 12.17 19.59 3.37
CA ALA A 129 11.17 20.21 2.51
C ALA A 129 10.73 21.56 3.12
N GLU A 130 10.40 22.51 2.25
CA GLU A 130 9.87 23.82 2.64
C GLU A 130 8.35 23.81 2.68
N PHE A 131 7.76 24.43 3.70
CA PHE A 131 6.32 24.53 3.90
C PHE A 131 5.89 26.01 4.03
N PRO A 132 4.65 26.39 3.65
CA PRO A 132 3.62 25.53 3.07
C PRO A 132 3.96 25.04 1.66
N LEU A 133 3.51 23.82 1.31
CA LEU A 133 3.75 23.19 0.01
C LEU A 133 2.43 22.81 -0.66
N THR A 134 2.18 23.29 -1.87
CA THR A 134 1.03 22.88 -2.66
C THR A 134 1.39 21.66 -3.51
N VAL A 135 0.56 20.61 -3.44
CA VAL A 135 0.75 19.36 -4.18
C VAL A 135 0.48 19.58 -5.66
N PRO A 136 1.45 19.33 -6.56
CA PRO A 136 1.28 19.48 -8.00
C PRO A 136 0.22 18.56 -8.58
N GLU A 137 -0.31 18.91 -9.77
CA GLU A 137 -1.19 18.05 -10.57
C GLU A 137 -0.58 16.67 -10.79
N GLY A 138 -1.39 15.61 -10.70
CA GLY A 138 -0.96 14.22 -10.86
C GLY A 138 -0.06 13.71 -9.74
N SER A 139 0.10 14.43 -8.64
CA SER A 139 0.96 14.08 -7.51
C SER A 139 0.19 13.91 -6.20
N ILE A 140 0.84 13.25 -5.26
CA ILE A 140 0.37 13.09 -3.88
C ILE A 140 1.49 13.47 -2.91
N PHE A 141 1.11 13.91 -1.71
CA PHE A 141 2.00 14.09 -0.58
C PHE A 141 1.79 12.94 0.39
N VAL A 142 2.84 12.24 0.76
CA VAL A 142 2.75 11.02 1.57
C VAL A 142 3.63 11.12 2.80
N MET A 143 3.16 10.55 3.93
CA MET A 143 3.94 10.46 5.16
C MET A 143 3.88 9.05 5.75
N GLY A 144 4.88 8.71 6.56
CA GLY A 144 4.82 7.52 7.39
C GLY A 144 4.02 7.76 8.66
N ASP A 145 3.35 6.74 9.18
CA ASP A 145 2.60 6.85 10.45
C ASP A 145 3.54 6.95 11.66
N ASN A 146 4.75 6.41 11.55
CA ASN A 146 5.84 6.66 12.49
C ASN A 146 6.57 7.96 12.10
N ARG A 147 5.96 9.10 12.37
CA ARG A 147 6.34 10.44 11.91
C ARG A 147 7.81 10.77 12.05
N ASN A 148 8.39 10.54 13.20
CA ASN A 148 9.78 10.89 13.47
C ASN A 148 10.77 9.75 13.12
N GLY A 149 10.26 8.61 12.67
CA GLY A 149 11.04 7.45 12.18
C GLY A 149 10.74 7.09 10.72
N SER A 150 10.39 8.07 9.89
CA SER A 150 10.04 7.85 8.48
C SER A 150 10.70 8.89 7.61
N SER A 151 11.40 8.47 6.55
CA SER A 151 11.72 9.35 5.42
C SER A 151 10.60 9.26 4.40
N ASP A 152 10.00 10.42 4.07
CA ASP A 152 8.80 10.53 3.25
C ASP A 152 8.77 11.85 2.47
N SER A 153 7.59 12.39 2.13
CA SER A 153 7.50 13.64 1.33
C SER A 153 8.09 14.88 2.02
N ARG A 154 8.41 14.82 3.30
CA ARG A 154 9.17 15.86 4.02
C ARG A 154 10.65 15.83 3.65
N ASP A 155 11.18 14.69 3.19
CA ASP A 155 12.53 14.60 2.64
C ASP A 155 12.54 15.21 1.24
N TYR A 156 13.36 16.25 1.04
CA TYR A 156 13.48 16.97 -0.23
C TYR A 156 13.86 16.05 -1.42
N ARG A 157 14.49 14.90 -1.16
CA ARG A 157 14.83 13.90 -2.20
C ARG A 157 13.60 13.19 -2.74
N LEU A 158 12.64 12.89 -1.88
CA LEU A 158 11.36 12.31 -2.28
C LEU A 158 10.39 13.41 -2.73
N GLY A 159 10.12 14.41 -1.88
CA GLY A 159 9.14 15.48 -2.13
C GLY A 159 7.75 14.92 -2.42
N THR A 160 6.96 15.67 -3.19
CA THR A 160 5.70 15.17 -3.74
C THR A 160 5.94 14.02 -4.72
N VAL A 161 5.06 13.04 -4.72
CA VAL A 161 5.21 11.80 -5.48
C VAL A 161 4.21 11.81 -6.64
N ASP A 162 4.71 11.79 -7.88
CA ASP A 162 3.88 11.58 -9.05
C ASP A 162 3.19 10.21 -8.94
N THR A 163 1.89 10.17 -9.18
CA THR A 163 1.07 8.96 -9.05
C THR A 163 1.53 7.80 -9.93
N ARG A 164 2.31 8.08 -10.99
CA ARG A 164 2.93 7.07 -11.86
C ARG A 164 3.99 6.22 -11.13
N TYR A 165 4.55 6.71 -10.03
CA TYR A 165 5.46 5.97 -9.18
C TYR A 165 4.75 5.05 -8.17
N VAL A 166 3.42 5.16 -8.05
CA VAL A 166 2.64 4.31 -7.16
C VAL A 166 2.44 2.94 -7.80
N ILE A 167 2.87 1.90 -7.11
CA ILE A 167 2.70 0.49 -7.52
C ILE A 167 1.26 0.03 -7.27
N GLY A 168 0.66 0.50 -6.17
CA GLY A 168 -0.72 0.19 -5.80
C GLY A 168 -1.08 0.63 -4.39
N LYS A 169 -2.34 0.38 -4.04
CA LYS A 169 -2.94 0.66 -2.73
C LYS A 169 -2.98 -0.61 -1.88
N ALA A 170 -2.49 -0.54 -0.64
CA ALA A 170 -2.66 -1.61 0.34
C ALA A 170 -4.14 -1.72 0.74
N ALA A 171 -4.75 -2.88 0.51
CA ALA A 171 -6.17 -3.09 0.77
C ALA A 171 -6.43 -4.02 1.96
N PHE A 172 -5.56 -5.02 2.18
CA PHE A 172 -5.80 -6.04 3.17
C PHE A 172 -4.49 -6.57 3.78
N LEU A 173 -4.46 -6.75 5.10
CA LEU A 173 -3.38 -7.43 5.80
C LEU A 173 -3.74 -8.92 5.90
N ILE A 174 -2.99 -9.78 5.21
CA ILE A 174 -3.25 -11.23 5.15
C ILE A 174 -2.45 -12.03 6.17
N PHE A 175 -1.27 -11.54 6.56
CA PHE A 175 -0.44 -12.21 7.55
C PHE A 175 0.35 -11.17 8.33
N PRO A 176 0.14 -11.06 9.66
CA PRO A 176 0.82 -10.07 10.49
C PRO A 176 2.29 -10.43 10.70
N GLY A 177 3.16 -9.43 10.63
CA GLY A 177 4.52 -9.48 11.13
C GLY A 177 4.54 -9.54 12.67
N PRO A 178 5.70 -9.78 13.28
CA PRO A 178 5.85 -9.63 14.73
C PRO A 178 5.69 -8.17 15.12
N ASP A 179 5.04 -7.94 16.23
CA ASP A 179 4.92 -6.62 16.84
C ASP A 179 6.30 -6.10 17.27
N TYR A 180 6.57 -4.83 17.03
CA TYR A 180 7.88 -4.22 17.24
C TYR A 180 8.36 -4.27 18.70
N GLU A 181 7.45 -4.18 19.67
CA GLU A 181 7.79 -4.11 21.08
C GLU A 181 7.74 -5.49 21.76
N THR A 182 6.75 -6.31 21.37
CA THR A 182 6.50 -7.60 22.04
C THR A 182 7.05 -8.81 21.30
N GLU A 183 7.51 -8.63 20.06
CA GLU A 183 7.96 -9.69 19.13
C GLU A 183 6.89 -10.77 18.84
N LYS A 184 5.66 -10.56 19.28
CA LYS A 184 4.55 -11.50 19.08
C LYS A 184 3.71 -11.11 17.87
N ARG A 185 3.13 -12.10 17.20
CA ARG A 185 2.19 -11.89 16.12
C ARG A 185 0.77 -11.75 16.64
N ASP A 186 0.10 -10.67 16.30
CA ASP A 186 -1.33 -10.49 16.59
C ASP A 186 -2.15 -10.80 15.34
N PHE A 187 -2.70 -12.00 15.26
CA PHE A 187 -3.54 -12.43 14.15
C PHE A 187 -4.90 -11.71 14.08
N LYS A 188 -5.28 -10.95 15.12
CA LYS A 188 -6.49 -10.10 15.08
C LYS A 188 -6.35 -8.92 14.13
N ARG A 189 -5.11 -8.57 13.76
CA ARG A 189 -4.82 -7.52 12.76
C ARG A 189 -5.14 -7.94 11.32
N ILE A 190 -5.40 -9.23 11.06
CA ILE A 190 -5.82 -9.70 9.72
C ILE A 190 -7.15 -9.04 9.36
N GLY A 191 -7.16 -8.31 8.26
CA GLY A 191 -8.36 -7.60 7.84
C GLY A 191 -8.08 -6.51 6.83
N VAL A 192 -9.15 -5.76 6.53
CA VAL A 192 -9.08 -4.57 5.67
C VAL A 192 -8.22 -3.52 6.35
N ILE A 193 -7.33 -2.92 5.58
CA ILE A 193 -6.53 -1.78 6.03
C ILE A 193 -7.39 -0.54 5.82
N TRP A 194 -7.84 0.05 6.93
CA TRP A 194 -8.67 1.26 6.88
C TRP A 194 -7.81 2.49 6.60
N SER A 195 -8.31 3.31 5.72
CA SER A 195 -7.81 4.65 5.42
C SER A 195 -8.50 5.66 6.31
#